data_dd02c81dd3e435d280928dcf623924b7
#
_entry.id   dd02c81dd3e435d280928dcf623924b7
#
_cell.length_a   1.000
_cell.length_b   1.000
_cell.length_c   1.000
_cell.angle_alpha   90.00
_cell.angle_beta   90.00
_cell.angle_gamma   90.00
#
_symmetry.space_group_name_H-M   'P 1'
#
loop_
_entity.id
_entity.type
_entity.pdbx_description
1 polymer ?
#
loop_
_entity_poly.entity_id
_entity_poly.type
_entity_poly.pdbx_seq_one_letter_code
_entity_poly.pdbx_strand_id
1 'polypeptide(L)'
;MANGSLFVISGPAGAGKSQIVKKLLEMHPDVGISVSCTTRKRRGMEQDGVDYHFIDDARFDELIAQGAFFEWARVHQDRYGTLKSVVAEELAKGRDLILEIDVQGCAQAMQNNPELVTCIFVSPPSAENIEKRLRDRRTESEDAIRIRLGNAAGEMQKAYRYDYLIIHQDWSVEPRALEIAAEEVYAIIRAKRLEVKRNVAFLDELVEALTKQGGAVL
;
A
#
# COMPACT_ATOMS: atom_id res chain seq x y z
N MET A 1 19.57 13.90 -2.36
CA MET A 1 18.35 13.65 -1.55
C MET A 1 18.11 12.15 -1.55
N ALA A 2 17.69 11.55 -0.44
CA ALA A 2 17.37 10.12 -0.41
C ALA A 2 16.15 9.84 -1.32
N ASN A 3 16.15 8.71 -2.04
CA ASN A 3 14.98 8.25 -2.78
C ASN A 3 13.81 8.02 -1.83
N GLY A 4 12.58 8.17 -2.29
CA GLY A 4 11.38 7.83 -1.55
C GLY A 4 11.35 6.35 -1.14
N SER A 5 10.40 5.97 -0.27
CA SER A 5 10.15 4.60 0.15
C SER A 5 8.85 4.07 -0.43
N LEU A 6 8.78 2.77 -0.65
CA LEU A 6 7.59 2.10 -1.16
C LEU A 6 6.92 1.30 -0.05
N PHE A 7 5.65 1.62 0.20
CA PHE A 7 4.82 0.96 1.19
C PHE A 7 3.66 0.25 0.50
N VAL A 8 3.44 -1.00 0.86
CA VAL A 8 2.28 -1.77 0.39
C VAL A 8 1.29 -1.89 1.54
N ILE A 9 0.09 -1.38 1.35
CA ILE A 9 -1.03 -1.57 2.28
C ILE A 9 -1.95 -2.64 1.69
N SER A 10 -2.08 -3.75 2.41
CA SER A 10 -2.88 -4.87 1.98
C SER A 10 -3.67 -5.47 3.16
N GLY A 11 -4.51 -6.46 2.88
CA GLY A 11 -5.36 -7.11 3.87
C GLY A 11 -6.69 -7.54 3.27
N PRO A 12 -7.56 -8.22 4.05
CA PRO A 12 -8.79 -8.82 3.56
C PRO A 12 -9.79 -7.78 3.05
N ALA A 13 -10.75 -8.26 2.28
CA ALA A 13 -11.91 -7.46 1.92
C ALA A 13 -12.64 -6.99 3.18
N GLY A 14 -13.03 -5.71 3.24
CA GLY A 14 -13.69 -5.14 4.42
C GLY A 14 -12.74 -4.66 5.54
N ALA A 15 -11.42 -4.82 5.41
CA ALA A 15 -10.46 -4.31 6.40
C ALA A 15 -10.45 -2.78 6.55
N GLY A 16 -10.93 -2.03 5.54
CA GLY A 16 -10.97 -0.56 5.58
C GLY A 16 -9.74 0.12 4.98
N LYS A 17 -8.93 -0.61 4.21
CA LYS A 17 -7.70 -0.08 3.57
C LYS A 17 -7.89 1.27 2.91
N SER A 18 -8.82 1.38 1.96
CA SER A 18 -9.05 2.61 1.18
C SER A 18 -9.46 3.79 2.05
N GLN A 19 -10.18 3.55 3.15
CA GLN A 19 -10.54 4.60 4.10
C GLN A 19 -9.31 5.09 4.87
N ILE A 20 -8.46 4.16 5.32
CA ILE A 20 -7.20 4.48 6.03
C ILE A 20 -6.27 5.24 5.10
N VAL A 21 -6.07 4.78 3.85
CA VAL A 21 -5.22 5.45 2.87
C VAL A 21 -5.75 6.85 2.57
N LYS A 22 -7.04 7.01 2.33
CA LYS A 22 -7.65 8.32 2.10
C LYS A 22 -7.42 9.26 3.29
N LYS A 23 -7.68 8.79 4.52
CA LYS A 23 -7.45 9.58 5.73
C LYS A 23 -5.98 9.96 5.90
N LEU A 24 -5.07 9.02 5.64
CA LEU A 24 -3.64 9.27 5.68
C LEU A 24 -3.21 10.39 4.71
N LEU A 25 -3.69 10.34 3.47
CA LEU A 25 -3.36 11.37 2.46
C LEU A 25 -3.97 12.74 2.79
N GLU A 26 -5.13 12.77 3.45
CA GLU A 26 -5.74 14.00 3.97
C GLU A 26 -4.88 14.62 5.08
N MET A 27 -4.34 13.81 5.99
CA MET A 27 -3.55 14.25 7.14
C MET A 27 -2.09 14.52 6.77
N HIS A 28 -1.54 13.79 5.80
CA HIS A 28 -0.13 13.79 5.42
C HIS A 28 0.04 13.90 3.90
N PRO A 29 -0.11 15.09 3.31
CA PRO A 29 -0.06 15.31 1.86
C PRO A 29 1.34 15.12 1.23
N ASP A 30 2.37 14.95 2.05
CA ASP A 30 3.73 14.59 1.63
C ASP A 30 3.86 13.13 1.19
N VAL A 31 2.88 12.30 1.49
CA VAL A 31 2.80 10.90 1.05
C VAL A 31 2.04 10.81 -0.27
N GLY A 32 2.50 9.95 -1.19
CA GLY A 32 1.84 9.67 -2.47
C GLY A 32 1.05 8.36 -2.44
N ILE A 33 0.11 8.24 -3.37
CA ILE A 33 -0.55 6.98 -3.70
C ILE A 33 -0.34 6.66 -5.18
N SER A 34 -0.08 5.40 -5.50
CA SER A 34 -0.03 4.95 -6.88
C SER A 34 -1.44 4.71 -7.41
N VAL A 35 -1.73 5.29 -8.57
CA VAL A 35 -2.98 5.01 -9.30
C VAL A 35 -2.77 3.74 -10.13
N SER A 36 -3.42 2.65 -9.73
CA SER A 36 -3.32 1.36 -10.41
C SER A 36 -4.13 1.31 -11.70
N CYS A 37 -3.70 0.48 -12.65
CA CYS A 37 -4.51 0.11 -13.82
C CYS A 37 -5.54 -0.95 -13.42
N THR A 38 -6.73 -0.91 -14.05
CA THR A 38 -7.74 -1.96 -13.88
C THR A 38 -8.54 -2.20 -15.17
N THR A 39 -8.94 -3.45 -15.39
CA THR A 39 -9.88 -3.82 -16.48
C THR A 39 -11.35 -3.70 -16.04
N ARG A 40 -11.57 -3.45 -14.75
CA ARG A 40 -12.91 -3.22 -14.20
C ARG A 40 -13.55 -1.97 -14.77
N LYS A 41 -14.83 -2.05 -15.07
CA LYS A 41 -15.62 -0.86 -15.44
C LYS A 41 -15.71 0.12 -14.26
N ARG A 42 -15.72 1.41 -14.60
CA ARG A 42 -15.90 2.50 -13.61
C ARG A 42 -17.20 2.32 -12.83
N ARG A 43 -17.17 2.66 -11.55
CA ARG A 43 -18.32 2.63 -10.65
C ARG A 43 -18.64 4.04 -10.18
N GLY A 44 -19.93 4.40 -10.26
CA GLY A 44 -20.42 5.66 -9.72
C GLY A 44 -19.62 6.88 -10.17
N MET A 45 -19.01 7.58 -9.21
CA MET A 45 -18.28 8.84 -9.43
C MET A 45 -16.77 8.65 -9.64
N GLU A 46 -16.27 7.41 -9.75
CA GLU A 46 -14.85 7.16 -9.98
C GLU A 46 -14.34 7.91 -11.23
N GLN A 47 -13.09 8.40 -11.18
CA GLN A 47 -12.47 9.17 -12.24
C GLN A 47 -11.24 8.47 -12.78
N ASP A 48 -11.11 8.44 -14.12
CA ASP A 48 -9.92 7.89 -14.78
C ASP A 48 -8.68 8.73 -14.45
N GLY A 49 -7.56 8.05 -14.16
CA GLY A 49 -6.33 8.71 -13.76
C GLY A 49 -6.31 9.25 -12.32
N VAL A 50 -7.41 9.10 -11.57
CA VAL A 50 -7.50 9.51 -10.17
C VAL A 50 -7.74 8.31 -9.25
N ASP A 51 -8.83 7.57 -9.49
CA ASP A 51 -9.13 6.36 -8.72
C ASP A 51 -8.40 5.15 -9.29
N TYR A 52 -8.43 5.01 -10.62
CA TYR A 52 -7.74 3.99 -11.42
C TYR A 52 -7.46 4.52 -12.82
N HIS A 53 -6.49 3.90 -13.51
CA HIS A 53 -6.41 3.93 -14.96
C HIS A 53 -7.30 2.81 -15.51
N PHE A 54 -8.47 3.15 -16.03
CA PHE A 54 -9.43 2.18 -16.56
C PHE A 54 -9.04 1.82 -18.00
N ILE A 55 -8.51 0.62 -18.18
CA ILE A 55 -8.04 0.12 -19.48
C ILE A 55 -8.78 -1.17 -19.86
N ASP A 56 -8.81 -1.50 -21.14
CA ASP A 56 -9.37 -2.77 -21.60
C ASP A 56 -8.42 -3.96 -21.40
N ASP A 57 -8.94 -5.16 -21.62
CA ASP A 57 -8.18 -6.38 -21.47
C ASP A 57 -7.00 -6.47 -22.46
N ALA A 58 -7.19 -6.00 -23.68
CA ALA A 58 -6.13 -6.02 -24.71
C ALA A 58 -4.94 -5.15 -24.28
N ARG A 59 -5.22 -3.93 -23.79
CA ARG A 59 -4.17 -3.03 -23.28
C ARG A 59 -3.49 -3.61 -22.04
N PHE A 60 -4.23 -4.28 -21.17
CA PHE A 60 -3.66 -4.93 -19.99
C PHE A 60 -2.72 -6.07 -20.40
N ASP A 61 -3.09 -6.88 -21.41
CA ASP A 61 -2.25 -7.95 -21.95
C ASP A 61 -0.97 -7.42 -22.59
N GLU A 62 -1.05 -6.32 -23.34
CA GLU A 62 0.14 -5.64 -23.87
C GLU A 62 1.10 -5.23 -22.75
N LEU A 63 0.60 -4.62 -21.67
CA LEU A 63 1.42 -4.20 -20.54
C LEU A 63 2.06 -5.39 -19.81
N ILE A 64 1.36 -6.54 -19.72
CA ILE A 64 1.94 -7.79 -19.20
C ILE A 64 3.09 -8.24 -20.12
N ALA A 65 2.85 -8.31 -21.43
CA ALA A 65 3.84 -8.77 -22.40
C ALA A 65 5.11 -7.88 -22.40
N GLN A 66 4.95 -6.58 -22.15
CA GLN A 66 6.05 -5.62 -22.01
C GLN A 66 6.77 -5.71 -20.65
N GLY A 67 6.27 -6.51 -19.69
CA GLY A 67 6.79 -6.55 -18.33
C GLY A 67 6.67 -5.20 -17.58
N ALA A 68 5.68 -4.38 -17.96
CA ALA A 68 5.49 -3.01 -17.48
C ALA A 68 4.97 -2.93 -16.05
N PHE A 69 4.36 -4.00 -15.54
CA PHE A 69 3.81 -4.01 -14.18
C PHE A 69 4.88 -4.29 -13.11
N PHE A 70 4.81 -3.55 -12.04
CA PHE A 70 5.53 -3.81 -10.79
C PHE A 70 4.96 -5.05 -10.10
N GLU A 71 3.63 -5.11 -10.03
CA GLU A 71 2.81 -6.25 -9.66
C GLU A 71 1.49 -6.19 -10.44
N TRP A 72 0.84 -7.34 -10.62
CA TRP A 72 -0.53 -7.39 -11.10
C TRP A 72 -1.22 -8.65 -10.58
N ALA A 73 -2.54 -8.59 -10.40
CA ALA A 73 -3.33 -9.70 -9.93
C ALA A 73 -4.71 -9.74 -10.59
N ARG A 74 -5.30 -10.93 -10.66
CA ARG A 74 -6.71 -11.12 -10.98
C ARG A 74 -7.49 -11.18 -9.68
N VAL A 75 -8.38 -10.22 -9.50
CA VAL A 75 -9.27 -10.15 -8.34
C VAL A 75 -10.70 -10.36 -8.83
N HIS A 76 -11.27 -11.52 -8.58
CA HIS A 76 -12.54 -11.99 -9.16
C HIS A 76 -12.49 -12.04 -10.69
N GLN A 77 -13.28 -11.18 -11.35
CA GLN A 77 -13.37 -11.13 -12.82
C GLN A 77 -12.43 -10.12 -13.45
N ASP A 78 -11.93 -9.17 -12.65
CA ASP A 78 -11.18 -8.04 -13.13
C ASP A 78 -9.69 -8.18 -12.81
N ARG A 79 -8.86 -7.43 -13.53
CA ARG A 79 -7.41 -7.36 -13.32
C ARG A 79 -7.02 -5.99 -12.77
N TYR A 80 -6.01 -5.99 -11.93
CA TYR A 80 -5.44 -4.80 -11.32
C TYR A 80 -3.91 -4.88 -11.40
N GLY A 81 -3.23 -3.76 -11.56
CA GLY A 81 -1.78 -3.77 -11.60
C GLY A 81 -1.18 -2.37 -11.48
N THR A 82 -0.02 -2.31 -10.86
CA THR A 82 0.74 -1.08 -10.65
C THR A 82 1.89 -0.99 -11.66
N LEU A 83 2.02 0.14 -12.35
CA LEU A 83 3.07 0.33 -13.35
C LEU A 83 4.43 0.60 -12.68
N LYS A 84 5.50 -0.05 -13.18
CA LYS A 84 6.89 0.20 -12.74
C LYS A 84 7.32 1.65 -12.95
N SER A 85 6.90 2.26 -14.04
CA SER A 85 7.23 3.65 -14.37
C SER A 85 6.72 4.63 -13.32
N VAL A 86 5.48 4.44 -12.84
CA VAL A 86 4.88 5.27 -11.80
C VAL A 86 5.65 5.13 -10.47
N VAL A 87 5.96 3.90 -10.08
CA VAL A 87 6.75 3.64 -8.87
C VAL A 87 8.13 4.30 -8.97
N ALA A 88 8.85 4.07 -10.07
CA ALA A 88 10.19 4.62 -10.27
C ALA A 88 10.19 6.16 -10.27
N GLU A 89 9.22 6.78 -10.94
CA GLU A 89 9.10 8.23 -11.03
C GLU A 89 8.86 8.87 -9.65
N GLU A 90 7.93 8.36 -8.87
CA GLU A 90 7.60 8.92 -7.55
C GLU A 90 8.76 8.74 -6.55
N LEU A 91 9.38 7.56 -6.55
CA LEU A 91 10.53 7.31 -5.68
C LEU A 91 11.73 8.19 -6.05
N ALA A 92 11.98 8.44 -7.35
CA ALA A 92 13.05 9.31 -7.80
C ALA A 92 12.85 10.79 -7.38
N LYS A 93 11.60 11.22 -7.21
CA LYS A 93 11.26 12.54 -6.64
C LYS A 93 11.52 12.63 -5.12
N GLY A 94 11.94 11.53 -4.48
CA GLY A 94 12.09 11.44 -3.02
C GLY A 94 10.77 11.32 -2.27
N ARG A 95 9.67 11.00 -2.97
CA ARG A 95 8.34 10.88 -2.38
C ARG A 95 8.07 9.46 -1.91
N ASP A 96 7.62 9.32 -0.67
CA ASP A 96 7.12 8.03 -0.19
C ASP A 96 5.79 7.69 -0.87
N LEU A 97 5.69 6.46 -1.36
CA LEU A 97 4.58 6.01 -2.19
C LEU A 97 3.86 4.83 -1.55
N ILE A 98 2.54 4.89 -1.54
CA ILE A 98 1.68 3.80 -1.11
C ILE A 98 1.12 3.06 -2.32
N LEU A 99 1.19 1.74 -2.27
CA LEU A 99 0.41 0.83 -3.11
C LEU A 99 -0.71 0.24 -2.25
N GLU A 100 -1.96 0.56 -2.58
CA GLU A 100 -3.12 -0.12 -2.01
C GLU A 100 -3.50 -1.28 -2.92
N ILE A 101 -3.06 -2.49 -2.58
CA ILE A 101 -3.22 -3.68 -3.41
C ILE A 101 -3.75 -4.87 -2.60
N ASP A 102 -4.17 -5.92 -3.28
CA ASP A 102 -4.61 -7.15 -2.63
C ASP A 102 -3.42 -8.00 -2.15
N VAL A 103 -3.73 -9.07 -1.43
CA VAL A 103 -2.70 -9.96 -0.86
C VAL A 103 -1.90 -10.74 -1.92
N GLN A 104 -2.41 -10.87 -3.15
CA GLN A 104 -1.71 -11.54 -4.26
C GLN A 104 -0.68 -10.58 -4.87
N GLY A 105 -1.08 -9.33 -5.13
CA GLY A 105 -0.18 -8.28 -5.60
C GLY A 105 0.92 -8.00 -4.58
N CYS A 106 0.59 -7.95 -3.29
CA CYS A 106 1.59 -7.80 -2.23
C CYS A 106 2.62 -8.94 -2.23
N ALA A 107 2.17 -10.19 -2.38
CA ALA A 107 3.10 -11.33 -2.45
C ALA A 107 4.06 -11.24 -3.65
N GLN A 108 3.60 -10.76 -4.81
CA GLN A 108 4.46 -10.51 -5.98
C GLN A 108 5.44 -9.36 -5.71
N ALA A 109 4.97 -8.26 -5.13
CA ALA A 109 5.82 -7.12 -4.79
C ALA A 109 6.95 -7.53 -3.84
N MET A 110 6.64 -8.29 -2.80
CA MET A 110 7.62 -8.85 -1.84
C MET A 110 8.62 -9.78 -2.53
N GLN A 111 8.14 -10.68 -3.40
CA GLN A 111 9.00 -11.65 -4.07
C GLN A 111 9.97 -10.99 -5.06
N ASN A 112 9.47 -10.02 -5.83
CA ASN A 112 10.23 -9.40 -6.89
C ASN A 112 11.16 -8.26 -6.40
N ASN A 113 10.80 -7.62 -5.27
CA ASN A 113 11.50 -6.43 -4.76
C ASN A 113 11.58 -6.42 -3.22
N PRO A 114 12.14 -7.46 -2.57
CA PRO A 114 12.08 -7.63 -1.11
C PRO A 114 12.71 -6.46 -0.33
N GLU A 115 13.77 -5.86 -0.87
CA GLU A 115 14.49 -4.75 -0.21
C GLU A 115 13.81 -3.39 -0.42
N LEU A 116 12.96 -3.28 -1.41
CA LEU A 116 12.32 -2.03 -1.80
C LEU A 116 11.00 -1.80 -1.05
N VAL A 117 10.22 -2.85 -0.84
CA VAL A 117 8.87 -2.76 -0.29
C VAL A 117 8.86 -2.88 1.23
N THR A 118 8.01 -2.11 1.87
CA THR A 118 7.62 -2.31 3.28
C THR A 118 6.13 -2.64 3.30
N CYS A 119 5.79 -3.83 3.78
CA CYS A 119 4.44 -4.36 3.69
C CYS A 119 3.68 -4.22 5.00
N ILE A 120 2.51 -3.57 4.94
CA ILE A 120 1.63 -3.30 6.07
C ILE A 120 0.32 -4.07 5.85
N PHE A 121 0.01 -4.98 6.76
CA PHE A 121 -1.25 -5.69 6.73
C PHE A 121 -2.28 -4.96 7.59
N VAL A 122 -3.44 -4.66 7.02
CA VAL A 122 -4.57 -4.09 7.75
C VAL A 122 -5.57 -5.20 8.05
N SER A 123 -5.82 -5.42 9.33
CA SER A 123 -6.78 -6.40 9.83
C SER A 123 -7.96 -5.69 10.51
N PRO A 124 -9.19 -6.15 10.34
CA PRO A 124 -10.26 -5.82 11.26
C PRO A 124 -10.01 -6.48 12.61
N PRO A 125 -10.63 -6.00 13.71
CA PRO A 125 -10.37 -6.50 15.06
C PRO A 125 -10.94 -7.89 15.33
N SER A 126 -11.94 -8.33 14.54
CA SER A 126 -12.54 -9.66 14.69
C SER A 126 -13.20 -10.15 13.39
N ALA A 127 -13.54 -11.44 13.34
CA ALA A 127 -14.28 -12.04 12.24
C ALA A 127 -15.68 -11.45 12.06
N GLU A 128 -16.36 -11.15 13.18
CA GLU A 128 -17.68 -10.50 13.20
C GLU A 128 -17.63 -9.11 12.55
N ASN A 129 -16.52 -8.38 12.75
CA ASN A 129 -16.34 -7.08 12.12
C ASN A 129 -16.13 -7.20 10.61
N ILE A 130 -15.49 -8.26 10.11
CA ILE A 130 -15.40 -8.52 8.67
C ILE A 130 -16.81 -8.71 8.09
N GLU A 131 -17.60 -9.59 8.68
CA GLU A 131 -18.95 -9.87 8.21
C GLU A 131 -19.83 -8.62 8.24
N LYS A 132 -19.86 -7.90 9.37
CA LYS A 132 -20.59 -6.63 9.50
C LYS A 132 -20.23 -5.64 8.41
N ARG A 133 -18.92 -5.38 8.19
CA ARG A 133 -18.45 -4.41 7.20
C ARG A 133 -18.74 -4.84 5.75
N LEU A 134 -18.79 -6.13 5.45
CA LEU A 134 -19.22 -6.64 4.14
C LEU A 134 -20.72 -6.42 3.92
N ARG A 135 -21.55 -6.67 4.94
CA ARG A 135 -23.01 -6.47 4.90
C ARG A 135 -23.39 -4.99 4.78
N ASP A 136 -22.72 -4.11 5.49
CA ASP A 136 -22.99 -2.67 5.52
C ASP A 136 -22.80 -1.99 4.16
N ARG A 137 -22.02 -2.56 3.25
CA ARG A 137 -21.86 -2.07 1.88
C ARG A 137 -23.12 -2.13 1.05
N ARG A 138 -24.10 -2.98 1.42
CA ARG A 138 -25.40 -3.17 0.74
C ARG A 138 -25.35 -3.38 -0.78
N THR A 139 -24.19 -3.73 -1.32
CA THR A 139 -23.95 -3.90 -2.76
C THR A 139 -23.74 -5.35 -3.15
N GLU A 140 -23.80 -6.28 -2.18
CA GLU A 140 -23.41 -7.68 -2.37
C GLU A 140 -24.54 -8.64 -1.96
N SER A 141 -24.64 -9.76 -2.69
CA SER A 141 -25.54 -10.86 -2.32
C SER A 141 -24.98 -11.65 -1.12
N GLU A 142 -25.85 -12.38 -0.40
CA GLU A 142 -25.46 -13.28 0.69
C GLU A 142 -24.42 -14.31 0.25
N ASP A 143 -24.54 -14.85 -1.00
CA ASP A 143 -23.56 -15.78 -1.54
C ASP A 143 -22.20 -15.14 -1.77
N ALA A 144 -22.17 -13.88 -2.23
CA ALA A 144 -20.92 -13.13 -2.38
C ALA A 144 -20.26 -12.86 -1.02
N ILE A 145 -21.04 -12.50 -0.01
CA ILE A 145 -20.55 -12.31 1.37
C ILE A 145 -19.95 -13.61 1.91
N ARG A 146 -20.64 -14.75 1.74
CA ARG A 146 -20.15 -16.06 2.20
C ARG A 146 -18.82 -16.45 1.53
N ILE A 147 -18.71 -16.24 0.22
CA ILE A 147 -17.46 -16.48 -0.52
C ILE A 147 -16.34 -15.59 0.01
N ARG A 148 -16.60 -14.31 0.26
CA ARG A 148 -15.60 -13.38 0.79
C ARG A 148 -15.17 -13.71 2.21
N LEU A 149 -16.08 -14.14 3.07
CA LEU A 149 -15.73 -14.62 4.41
C LEU A 149 -14.87 -15.88 4.35
N GLY A 150 -15.20 -16.82 3.45
CA GLY A 150 -14.37 -17.99 3.20
C GLY A 150 -12.95 -17.65 2.75
N ASN A 151 -12.82 -16.66 1.87
CA ASN A 151 -11.52 -16.20 1.39
C ASN A 151 -10.73 -15.43 2.49
N ALA A 152 -11.42 -14.71 3.36
CA ALA A 152 -10.80 -13.89 4.40
C ALA A 152 -9.86 -14.70 5.31
N ALA A 153 -10.20 -15.94 5.66
CA ALA A 153 -9.32 -16.79 6.47
C ALA A 153 -7.98 -17.06 5.77
N GLY A 154 -8.00 -17.37 4.47
CA GLY A 154 -6.79 -17.58 3.67
C GLY A 154 -5.99 -16.27 3.47
N GLU A 155 -6.67 -15.13 3.38
CA GLU A 155 -6.03 -13.83 3.29
C GLU A 155 -5.36 -13.45 4.62
N MET A 156 -6.03 -13.71 5.77
CA MET A 156 -5.49 -13.49 7.11
C MET A 156 -4.22 -14.32 7.37
N GLN A 157 -4.15 -15.57 6.90
CA GLN A 157 -2.95 -16.39 7.03
C GLN A 157 -1.72 -15.77 6.35
N LYS A 158 -1.91 -14.94 5.32
CA LYS A 158 -0.80 -14.26 4.65
C LYS A 158 -0.20 -13.13 5.50
N ALA A 159 -0.90 -12.63 6.51
CA ALA A 159 -0.42 -11.57 7.41
C ALA A 159 0.93 -11.89 8.06
N TYR A 160 1.21 -13.18 8.34
CA TYR A 160 2.49 -13.62 8.93
C TYR A 160 3.74 -13.32 8.09
N ARG A 161 3.56 -12.87 6.84
CA ARG A 161 4.66 -12.53 5.93
C ARG A 161 4.90 -11.02 5.81
N TYR A 162 4.08 -10.22 6.48
CA TYR A 162 4.14 -8.76 6.40
C TYR A 162 5.07 -8.21 7.48
N ASP A 163 5.59 -7.02 7.25
CA ASP A 163 6.49 -6.34 8.20
C ASP A 163 5.72 -5.75 9.38
N TYR A 164 4.49 -5.29 9.13
CA TYR A 164 3.66 -4.61 10.13
C TYR A 164 2.20 -5.07 10.04
N LEU A 165 1.54 -5.07 11.20
CA LEU A 165 0.10 -5.34 11.35
C LEU A 165 -0.58 -4.13 11.98
N ILE A 166 -1.61 -3.60 11.31
CA ILE A 166 -2.49 -2.57 11.85
C ILE A 166 -3.86 -3.18 12.10
N ILE A 167 -4.36 -3.05 13.32
CA ILE A 167 -5.70 -3.51 13.71
C ILE A 167 -6.66 -2.34 13.65
N HIS A 168 -7.40 -2.24 12.55
CA HIS A 168 -8.38 -1.18 12.34
C HIS A 168 -9.65 -1.44 13.15
N GLN A 169 -9.76 -0.78 14.29
CA GLN A 169 -10.86 -0.91 15.23
C GLN A 169 -12.22 -0.50 14.62
N ASP A 170 -13.31 -0.92 15.27
CA ASP A 170 -14.66 -0.47 14.91
C ASP A 170 -14.89 0.94 15.51
N TRP A 171 -15.45 1.85 14.73
CA TRP A 171 -15.78 3.21 15.18
C TRP A 171 -16.74 3.25 16.38
N SER A 172 -17.53 2.20 16.60
CA SER A 172 -18.41 2.10 17.76
C SER A 172 -17.65 1.82 19.06
N VAL A 173 -16.43 1.29 18.97
CA VAL A 173 -15.52 1.03 20.09
C VAL A 173 -14.53 2.16 20.25
N GLU A 174 -13.98 2.65 19.15
CA GLU A 174 -13.02 3.76 19.11
C GLU A 174 -13.46 4.79 18.05
N PRO A 175 -14.05 5.91 18.44
CA PRO A 175 -14.55 6.92 17.51
C PRO A 175 -13.47 7.50 16.58
N ARG A 176 -12.19 7.43 16.98
CA ARG A 176 -11.04 7.89 16.21
C ARG A 176 -10.29 6.74 15.53
N ALA A 177 -10.90 5.57 15.39
CA ALA A 177 -10.24 4.37 14.85
C ALA A 177 -9.58 4.61 13.49
N LEU A 178 -10.19 5.41 12.64
CA LEU A 178 -9.67 5.72 11.30
C LEU A 178 -8.44 6.62 11.36
N GLU A 179 -8.49 7.67 12.17
CA GLU A 179 -7.36 8.58 12.41
C GLU A 179 -6.19 7.83 13.05
N ILE A 180 -6.45 7.00 14.05
CA ILE A 180 -5.42 6.21 14.72
C ILE A 180 -4.74 5.27 13.73
N ALA A 181 -5.49 4.52 12.93
CA ALA A 181 -4.92 3.62 11.94
C ALA A 181 -4.09 4.38 10.87
N ALA A 182 -4.53 5.57 10.45
CA ALA A 182 -3.78 6.41 9.54
C ALA A 182 -2.46 6.90 10.17
N GLU A 183 -2.48 7.33 11.43
CA GLU A 183 -1.28 7.74 12.18
C GLU A 183 -0.31 6.57 12.42
N GLU A 184 -0.81 5.35 12.66
CA GLU A 184 0.03 4.15 12.77
C GLU A 184 0.76 3.86 11.45
N VAL A 185 0.07 3.99 10.30
CA VAL A 185 0.73 3.89 8.98
C VAL A 185 1.79 4.98 8.84
N TYR A 186 1.47 6.23 9.20
CA TYR A 186 2.42 7.34 9.09
C TYR A 186 3.62 7.17 10.03
N ALA A 187 3.43 6.61 11.21
CA ALA A 187 4.53 6.28 12.12
C ALA A 187 5.51 5.28 11.50
N ILE A 188 5.02 4.26 10.77
CA ILE A 188 5.85 3.31 10.02
C ILE A 188 6.63 4.03 8.92
N ILE A 189 5.96 4.92 8.15
CA ILE A 189 6.61 5.73 7.11
C ILE A 189 7.73 6.58 7.71
N ARG A 190 7.47 7.26 8.81
CA ARG A 190 8.46 8.08 9.52
C ARG A 190 9.64 7.26 10.04
N ALA A 191 9.37 6.11 10.64
CA ALA A 191 10.43 5.21 11.11
C ALA A 191 11.33 4.74 9.95
N LYS A 192 10.73 4.43 8.79
CA LYS A 192 11.48 4.04 7.59
C LYS A 192 12.42 5.13 7.09
N ARG A 193 12.00 6.40 7.14
CA ARG A 193 12.84 7.56 6.77
C ARG A 193 14.09 7.68 7.66
N LEU A 194 14.02 7.21 8.89
CA LEU A 194 15.08 7.33 9.90
C LEU A 194 16.07 6.15 9.90
N GLU A 195 15.86 5.13 9.08
CA GLU A 195 16.82 4.02 8.97
C GLU A 195 18.20 4.54 8.54
N VAL A 196 19.26 4.08 9.23
CA VAL A 196 20.64 4.48 8.93
C VAL A 196 21.01 4.23 7.48
N LYS A 197 20.61 3.07 6.91
CA LYS A 197 20.88 2.73 5.50
C LYS A 197 20.30 3.73 4.48
N ARG A 198 19.32 4.51 4.87
CA ARG A 198 18.71 5.56 4.03
C ARG A 198 19.38 6.92 4.21
N ASN A 199 20.18 7.08 5.24
CA ASN A 199 20.86 8.30 5.63
C ASN A 199 22.38 8.21 5.49
N VAL A 200 22.87 7.20 4.76
CA VAL A 200 24.32 6.95 4.58
C VAL A 200 25.01 8.15 3.94
N ALA A 201 24.44 8.73 2.89
CA ALA A 201 25.04 9.89 2.22
C ALA A 201 25.27 11.07 3.19
N PHE A 202 24.30 11.36 4.06
CA PHE A 202 24.45 12.40 5.10
C PHE A 202 25.59 12.04 6.06
N LEU A 203 25.68 10.77 6.49
CA LEU A 203 26.74 10.33 7.39
C LEU A 203 28.11 10.40 6.73
N ASP A 204 28.23 9.99 5.48
CA ASP A 204 29.47 10.04 4.70
C ASP A 204 29.96 11.49 4.53
N GLU A 205 29.07 12.39 4.16
CA GLU A 205 29.38 13.85 4.03
C GLU A 205 29.86 14.42 5.36
N LEU A 206 29.20 14.06 6.49
CA LEU A 206 29.57 14.54 7.81
C LEU A 206 30.94 13.98 8.25
N VAL A 207 31.17 12.69 8.04
CA VAL A 207 32.46 12.01 8.35
C VAL A 207 33.58 12.66 7.53
N GLU A 208 33.37 12.88 6.23
CA GLU A 208 34.37 13.53 5.37
C GLU A 208 34.68 14.98 5.85
N ALA A 209 33.65 15.74 6.18
CA ALA A 209 33.84 17.10 6.71
C ALA A 209 34.63 17.13 8.01
N LEU A 210 34.32 16.23 8.95
CA LEU A 210 35.03 16.13 10.22
C LEU A 210 36.47 15.66 10.04
N THR A 211 36.72 14.73 9.12
CA THR A 211 38.08 14.24 8.81
C THR A 211 38.96 15.36 8.25
N LYS A 212 38.40 16.19 7.34
CA LYS A 212 39.11 17.36 6.81
C LYS A 212 39.43 18.41 7.87
N GLN A 213 38.54 18.63 8.84
CA GLN A 213 38.78 19.56 9.96
C GLN A 213 39.77 18.99 10.98
N GLY A 214 39.67 17.69 11.33
CA GLY A 214 40.59 17.04 12.26
C GLY A 214 42.01 16.86 11.73
N GLY A 215 42.19 16.71 10.40
CA GLY A 215 43.49 16.66 9.75
C GLY A 215 44.23 17.99 9.69
N ALA A 216 43.54 19.11 10.01
CA ALA A 216 44.18 20.42 10.08
C ALA A 216 44.71 20.78 11.48
N VAL A 217 44.63 19.86 12.45
CA VAL A 217 45.01 20.05 13.86
C VAL A 217 46.27 19.21 14.23
N LEU A 218 46.87 18.52 13.26
CA LEU A 218 48.18 17.88 13.38
C LEU A 218 49.15 18.57 12.44
#